data_a7d14e0055ebab1968eb6f492d0ea20b
#
_entry.id   a7d14e0055ebab1968eb6f492d0ea20b
#
_cell.length_a   1.000
_cell.length_b   1.000
_cell.length_c   1.000
_cell.angle_alpha   90.00
_cell.angle_beta   90.00
_cell.angle_gamma   90.00
#
_symmetry.space_group_name_H-M   'P 1'
#
loop_
_entity.id
_entity.type
_entity.pdbx_description
1 polymer ?
#
loop_
_entity_poly.entity_id
_entity_poly.type
_entity_poly.pdbx_seq_one_letter_code
_entity_poly.pdbx_strand_id
1 'polypeptide(L)'
;ALLIAGTTCLGYMTAGGFLQSYTTNPNGLALDRPTILSLVSVSALIWTFFTWFTAVLSDKYGRKRLYVIGSVIQIVTALCLFPLVQTGDYLNIMIGLALLSAGIGMTYGVQAVFYAELFPASIRFTSISITYAIGTIMGGAFAPLIAAALIIKPNGIFWVSSYLCLMATLAFLAICVFKDRTGIRLETDNEEQQKVAPFVCSSKRE
;
A
#
# COMPACT_ATOMS: atom_id res chain seq x y z
N ALA A 1 0.23 -10.00 -6.71
CA ALA A 1 -0.90 -10.07 -5.79
C ALA A 1 -0.52 -9.60 -4.37
N LEU A 2 0.62 -10.05 -3.81
CA LEU A 2 1.08 -9.62 -2.48
C LEU A 2 1.37 -8.12 -2.40
N LEU A 3 1.92 -7.53 -3.45
CA LEU A 3 2.16 -6.08 -3.52
C LEU A 3 0.84 -5.29 -3.43
N ILE A 4 -0.17 -5.74 -4.18
CA ILE A 4 -1.50 -5.11 -4.17
C ILE A 4 -2.18 -5.34 -2.82
N ALA A 5 -2.11 -6.56 -2.28
CA ALA A 5 -2.71 -6.89 -1.00
C ALA A 5 -2.19 -6.00 0.14
N GLY A 6 -0.87 -5.76 0.20
CA GLY A 6 -0.28 -4.87 1.21
C GLY A 6 -0.78 -3.44 1.08
N THR A 7 -0.70 -2.85 -0.11
CA THR A 7 -1.14 -1.46 -0.35
C THR A 7 -2.64 -1.29 -0.13
N THR A 8 -3.48 -2.22 -0.62
CA THR A 8 -4.93 -2.18 -0.43
C THR A 8 -5.34 -2.39 1.03
N CYS A 9 -4.67 -3.27 1.75
CA CYS A 9 -4.94 -3.49 3.17
C CYS A 9 -4.78 -2.20 3.98
N LEU A 10 -3.69 -1.48 3.78
CA LEU A 10 -3.46 -0.20 4.47
C LEU A 10 -4.47 0.88 4.03
N GLY A 11 -4.78 0.95 2.74
CA GLY A 11 -5.77 1.89 2.21
C GLY A 11 -7.16 1.67 2.78
N TYR A 12 -7.61 0.43 2.88
CA TYR A 12 -8.92 0.10 3.49
C TYR A 12 -8.96 0.36 4.99
N MET A 13 -7.85 0.18 5.70
CA MET A 13 -7.81 0.49 7.14
C MET A 13 -7.97 1.97 7.43
N THR A 14 -7.47 2.85 6.57
CA THR A 14 -7.56 4.31 6.73
C THR A 14 -8.81 4.89 6.08
N ALA A 15 -8.90 4.83 4.75
CA ALA A 15 -9.98 5.40 3.96
C ALA A 15 -11.25 4.53 3.96
N GLY A 16 -11.11 3.21 4.14
CA GLY A 16 -12.22 2.25 4.09
C GLY A 16 -13.08 2.16 5.35
N GLY A 17 -12.87 3.01 6.35
CA GLY A 17 -13.78 3.17 7.47
C GLY A 17 -13.40 2.47 8.77
N PHE A 18 -12.39 1.61 8.82
CA PHE A 18 -11.99 0.99 10.09
C PHE A 18 -11.54 2.05 11.11
N LEU A 19 -10.64 2.96 10.72
CA LEU A 19 -10.17 4.03 11.58
C LEU A 19 -11.32 4.94 12.02
N GLN A 20 -12.22 5.29 11.09
CA GLN A 20 -13.41 6.08 11.39
C GLN A 20 -14.28 5.38 12.44
N SER A 21 -14.59 4.09 12.21
CA SER A 21 -15.38 3.29 13.13
C SER A 21 -14.75 3.20 14.52
N TYR A 22 -13.42 3.03 14.57
CA TYR A 22 -12.69 2.94 15.84
C TYR A 22 -12.67 4.26 16.61
N THR A 23 -12.37 5.37 15.94
CA THR A 23 -12.23 6.69 16.58
C THR A 23 -13.57 7.29 17.01
N THR A 24 -14.67 6.98 16.31
CA THR A 24 -16.01 7.50 16.62
C THR A 24 -16.84 6.56 17.50
N ASN A 25 -16.31 5.39 17.89
CA ASN A 25 -17.03 4.46 18.73
C ASN A 25 -17.27 5.07 20.13
N PRO A 26 -18.52 5.08 20.65
CA PRO A 26 -18.82 5.60 21.99
C PRO A 26 -18.09 4.89 23.12
N ASN A 27 -17.75 3.61 22.93
CA ASN A 27 -16.99 2.80 23.88
C ASN A 27 -15.47 2.90 23.68
N GLY A 28 -15.01 3.70 22.71
CA GLY A 28 -13.59 3.96 22.40
C GLY A 28 -13.20 5.40 22.67
N LEU A 29 -12.63 6.06 21.65
CA LEU A 29 -12.16 7.45 21.77
C LEU A 29 -13.31 8.49 21.73
N ALA A 30 -14.50 8.10 21.28
CA ALA A 30 -15.71 8.94 21.19
C ALA A 30 -15.46 10.32 20.53
N LEU A 31 -14.58 10.37 19.53
CA LEU A 31 -14.23 11.60 18.85
C LEU A 31 -15.35 12.05 17.90
N ASP A 32 -15.39 13.35 17.63
CA ASP A 32 -16.38 13.96 16.76
C ASP A 32 -16.27 13.44 15.32
N ARG A 33 -17.34 12.82 14.82
CA ARG A 33 -17.36 12.17 13.51
C ARG A 33 -17.11 13.12 12.34
N PRO A 34 -17.75 14.31 12.26
CA PRO A 34 -17.47 15.28 11.20
C PRO A 34 -16.01 15.70 11.15
N THR A 35 -15.35 15.88 12.30
CA THR A 35 -13.95 16.25 12.37
C THR A 35 -13.06 15.11 11.85
N ILE A 36 -13.30 13.87 12.25
CA ILE A 36 -12.54 12.71 11.73
C ILE A 36 -12.72 12.55 10.21
N LEU A 37 -13.95 12.74 9.70
CA LEU A 37 -14.19 12.68 8.25
C LEU A 37 -13.43 13.78 7.49
N SER A 38 -13.32 14.99 8.06
CA SER A 38 -12.52 16.06 7.46
C SER A 38 -11.04 15.72 7.42
N LEU A 39 -10.47 15.12 8.48
CA LEU A 39 -9.08 14.65 8.52
C LEU A 39 -8.81 13.57 7.46
N VAL A 40 -9.71 12.61 7.32
CA VAL A 40 -9.61 11.59 6.28
C VAL A 40 -9.70 12.20 4.87
N SER A 41 -10.56 13.20 4.66
CA SER A 41 -10.65 13.91 3.38
C SER A 41 -9.35 14.64 3.04
N VAL A 42 -8.75 15.33 3.99
CA VAL A 42 -7.44 15.99 3.81
C VAL A 42 -6.34 14.95 3.52
N SER A 43 -6.36 13.82 4.23
CA SER A 43 -5.40 12.75 3.98
C SER A 43 -5.53 12.14 2.57
N ALA A 44 -6.75 12.09 2.01
CA ALA A 44 -6.99 11.65 0.64
C ALA A 44 -6.41 12.62 -0.40
N LEU A 45 -6.42 13.94 -0.14
CA LEU A 45 -5.73 14.92 -0.97
C LEU A 45 -4.22 14.70 -0.95
N ILE A 46 -3.65 14.43 0.22
CA ILE A 46 -2.22 14.08 0.38
C ILE A 46 -1.90 12.82 -0.42
N TRP A 47 -2.73 11.78 -0.33
CA TRP A 47 -2.59 10.56 -1.11
C TRP A 47 -2.56 10.86 -2.61
N THR A 48 -3.53 11.62 -3.11
CA THR A 48 -3.61 12.01 -4.52
C THR A 48 -2.38 12.77 -4.98
N PHE A 49 -1.92 13.74 -4.19
CA PHE A 49 -0.71 14.51 -4.48
C PHE A 49 0.53 13.62 -4.59
N PHE A 50 0.75 12.73 -3.62
CA PHE A 50 1.90 11.82 -3.65
C PHE A 50 1.81 10.79 -4.76
N THR A 51 0.61 10.34 -5.12
CA THR A 51 0.40 9.45 -6.28
C THR A 51 0.86 10.12 -7.57
N TRP A 52 0.40 11.35 -7.82
CA TRP A 52 0.82 12.12 -9.00
C TRP A 52 2.31 12.43 -8.97
N PHE A 53 2.81 12.94 -7.86
CA PHE A 53 4.23 13.30 -7.69
C PHE A 53 5.15 12.12 -7.93
N THR A 54 4.83 10.95 -7.37
CA THR A 54 5.64 9.75 -7.50
C THR A 54 5.53 9.14 -8.89
N ALA A 55 4.39 9.22 -9.55
CA ALA A 55 4.26 8.78 -10.93
C ALA A 55 5.25 9.53 -11.84
N VAL A 56 5.31 10.87 -11.74
CA VAL A 56 6.26 11.69 -12.50
C VAL A 56 7.71 11.41 -12.13
N LEU A 57 7.97 11.20 -10.84
CA LEU A 57 9.34 10.97 -10.33
C LEU A 57 9.86 9.58 -10.70
N SER A 58 8.97 8.61 -10.87
CA SER A 58 9.32 7.21 -11.14
C SER A 58 10.06 6.99 -12.46
N ASP A 59 9.79 7.83 -13.45
CA ASP A 59 10.48 7.77 -14.74
C ASP A 59 11.95 8.20 -14.65
N LYS A 60 12.29 9.07 -13.66
CA LYS A 60 13.67 9.57 -13.48
C LYS A 60 14.50 8.71 -12.53
N TYR A 61 13.92 8.29 -11.41
CA TYR A 61 14.65 7.63 -10.31
C TYR A 61 14.53 6.10 -10.31
N GLY A 62 13.68 5.57 -11.17
CA GLY A 62 13.41 4.14 -11.23
C GLY A 62 12.20 3.74 -10.37
N ARG A 63 11.38 2.87 -10.91
CA ARG A 63 10.08 2.49 -10.32
C ARG A 63 10.24 1.67 -9.05
N LYS A 64 11.17 0.69 -9.08
CA LYS A 64 11.43 -0.15 -7.92
C LYS A 64 11.88 0.65 -6.70
N ARG A 65 12.77 1.64 -6.89
CA ARG A 65 13.32 2.44 -5.78
C ARG A 65 12.23 3.23 -5.07
N LEU A 66 11.36 3.89 -5.82
CA LEU A 66 10.27 4.67 -5.24
C LEU A 66 9.22 3.79 -4.55
N TYR A 67 8.93 2.62 -5.12
CA TYR A 67 8.07 1.64 -4.47
C TYR A 67 8.65 1.17 -3.13
N VAL A 68 9.94 0.87 -3.08
CA VAL A 68 10.65 0.47 -1.85
C VAL A 68 10.59 1.57 -0.79
N ILE A 69 10.84 2.83 -1.17
CA ILE A 69 10.76 3.96 -0.24
C ILE A 69 9.34 4.10 0.32
N GLY A 70 8.32 4.06 -0.56
CA GLY A 70 6.92 4.10 -0.14
C GLY A 70 6.55 2.95 0.81
N SER A 71 7.03 1.74 0.54
CA SER A 71 6.80 0.57 1.40
C SER A 71 7.45 0.70 2.77
N VAL A 72 8.66 1.26 2.86
CA VAL A 72 9.34 1.53 4.14
C VAL A 72 8.54 2.56 4.96
N ILE A 73 8.08 3.64 4.32
CA ILE A 73 7.23 4.64 4.97
C ILE A 73 5.95 3.98 5.50
N GLN A 74 5.31 3.10 4.72
CA GLN A 74 4.12 2.36 5.14
C GLN A 74 4.39 1.49 6.38
N ILE A 75 5.50 0.75 6.42
CA ILE A 75 5.86 -0.10 7.57
C ILE A 75 6.03 0.75 8.84
N VAL A 76 6.83 1.82 8.74
CA VAL A 76 7.07 2.72 9.87
C VAL A 76 5.76 3.34 10.36
N THR A 77 4.95 3.81 9.43
CA THR A 77 3.67 4.46 9.78
C THR A 77 2.65 3.47 10.31
N ALA A 78 2.60 2.23 9.83
CA ALA A 78 1.72 1.19 10.36
C ALA A 78 2.00 0.90 11.85
N LEU A 79 3.25 1.01 12.28
CA LEU A 79 3.62 0.87 13.69
C LEU A 79 3.25 2.11 14.52
N CYS A 80 3.43 3.31 13.97
CA CYS A 80 3.24 4.56 14.69
C CYS A 80 1.78 5.05 14.68
N LEU A 81 0.96 4.64 13.70
CA LEU A 81 -0.39 5.16 13.50
C LEU A 81 -1.28 5.00 14.73
N PHE A 82 -1.39 3.78 15.25
CA PHE A 82 -2.31 3.53 16.35
C PHE A 82 -1.88 4.13 17.69
N PRO A 83 -0.60 4.13 18.08
CA PRO A 83 -0.14 4.95 19.21
C PRO A 83 -0.51 6.42 19.07
N LEU A 84 -0.36 7.00 17.86
CA LEU A 84 -0.75 8.39 17.60
C LEU A 84 -2.27 8.58 17.68
N VAL A 85 -3.05 7.65 17.17
CA VAL A 85 -4.52 7.70 17.25
C VAL A 85 -5.01 7.59 18.70
N GLN A 86 -4.36 6.78 19.53
CA GLN A 86 -4.72 6.60 20.95
C GLN A 86 -4.53 7.87 21.80
N THR A 87 -3.70 8.82 21.35
CA THR A 87 -3.56 10.11 22.09
C THR A 87 -4.87 10.91 22.11
N GLY A 88 -5.81 10.62 21.19
CA GLY A 88 -7.07 11.36 21.05
C GLY A 88 -6.90 12.78 20.51
N ASP A 89 -5.68 13.21 20.22
CA ASP A 89 -5.37 14.52 19.69
C ASP A 89 -5.51 14.53 18.16
N TYR A 90 -6.34 15.43 17.63
CA TYR A 90 -6.60 15.56 16.21
C TYR A 90 -5.34 15.85 15.37
N LEU A 91 -4.36 16.58 15.93
CA LEU A 91 -3.11 16.87 15.26
C LEU A 91 -2.28 15.59 15.06
N ASN A 92 -2.16 14.77 16.10
CA ASN A 92 -1.43 13.50 16.05
C ASN A 92 -2.10 12.51 15.08
N ILE A 93 -3.42 12.45 15.08
CA ILE A 93 -4.21 11.64 14.12
C ILE A 93 -3.94 12.12 12.70
N MET A 94 -3.94 13.43 12.46
CA MET A 94 -3.67 14.00 11.14
C MET A 94 -2.26 13.68 10.64
N ILE A 95 -1.25 13.78 11.50
CA ILE A 95 0.14 13.44 11.17
C ILE A 95 0.24 11.95 10.78
N GLY A 96 -0.35 11.07 11.56
CA GLY A 96 -0.36 9.63 11.27
C GLY A 96 -1.04 9.31 9.92
N LEU A 97 -2.21 9.91 9.68
CA LEU A 97 -2.93 9.76 8.42
C LEU A 97 -2.16 10.33 7.22
N ALA A 98 -1.54 11.50 7.38
CA ALA A 98 -0.77 12.16 6.33
C ALA A 98 0.45 11.31 5.92
N LEU A 99 1.21 10.80 6.90
CA LEU A 99 2.37 9.95 6.65
C LEU A 99 1.97 8.64 5.96
N LEU A 100 0.89 8.00 6.42
CA LEU A 100 0.41 6.76 5.82
C LEU A 100 -0.10 7.00 4.40
N SER A 101 -0.86 8.07 4.18
CA SER A 101 -1.37 8.45 2.86
C SER A 101 -0.24 8.80 1.89
N ALA A 102 0.83 9.43 2.36
CA ALA A 102 2.02 9.68 1.56
C ALA A 102 2.68 8.36 1.12
N GLY A 103 2.88 7.42 2.05
CA GLY A 103 3.45 6.10 1.74
C GLY A 103 2.60 5.30 0.76
N ILE A 104 1.27 5.29 0.95
CA ILE A 104 0.33 4.63 0.03
C ILE A 104 0.38 5.31 -1.35
N GLY A 105 0.35 6.65 -1.40
CA GLY A 105 0.43 7.40 -2.65
C GLY A 105 1.70 7.10 -3.43
N MET A 106 2.84 7.00 -2.74
CA MET A 106 4.12 6.67 -3.36
C MET A 106 4.13 5.27 -4.00
N THR A 107 3.56 4.27 -3.35
CA THR A 107 3.46 2.92 -3.93
C THR A 107 2.42 2.86 -5.03
N TYR A 108 1.27 3.52 -4.86
CA TYR A 108 0.17 3.48 -5.81
C TYR A 108 0.50 4.18 -7.13
N GLY A 109 1.22 5.31 -7.09
CA GLY A 109 1.63 6.06 -8.29
C GLY A 109 2.54 5.27 -9.23
N VAL A 110 3.35 4.37 -8.69
CA VAL A 110 4.27 3.52 -9.48
C VAL A 110 3.64 2.20 -9.90
N GLN A 111 2.64 1.73 -9.16
CA GLN A 111 2.12 0.37 -9.20
C GLN A 111 1.61 -0.06 -10.58
N ALA A 112 0.81 0.77 -11.24
CA ALA A 112 0.19 0.42 -12.52
C ALA A 112 1.23 0.20 -13.62
N VAL A 113 2.21 1.09 -13.69
CA VAL A 113 3.26 1.02 -14.73
C VAL A 113 4.25 -0.08 -14.42
N PHE A 114 4.61 -0.27 -13.15
CA PHE A 114 5.48 -1.36 -12.71
C PHE A 114 4.90 -2.73 -13.12
N TYR A 115 3.58 -2.93 -12.95
CA TYR A 115 2.94 -4.20 -13.37
C TYR A 115 2.89 -4.34 -14.89
N ALA A 116 2.70 -3.25 -15.62
CA ALA A 116 2.72 -3.29 -17.08
C ALA A 116 4.08 -3.74 -17.63
N GLU A 117 5.17 -3.44 -16.92
CA GLU A 117 6.52 -3.85 -17.29
C GLU A 117 6.89 -5.28 -16.88
N LEU A 118 6.12 -5.88 -15.95
CA LEU A 118 6.37 -7.26 -15.51
C LEU A 118 5.89 -8.31 -16.53
N PHE A 119 4.84 -8.00 -17.29
CA PHE A 119 4.17 -8.96 -18.15
C PHE A 119 4.37 -8.63 -19.64
N PRO A 120 4.62 -9.66 -20.49
CA PRO A 120 4.69 -9.48 -21.94
C PRO A 120 3.35 -8.99 -22.51
N ALA A 121 3.41 -8.30 -23.65
CA ALA A 121 2.26 -7.62 -24.26
C ALA A 121 1.06 -8.55 -24.49
N SER A 122 1.31 -9.78 -24.92
CA SER A 122 0.30 -10.78 -25.25
C SER A 122 -0.63 -11.18 -24.09
N ILE A 123 -0.13 -11.17 -22.86
CA ILE A 123 -0.90 -11.61 -21.67
C ILE A 123 -1.05 -10.49 -20.62
N ARG A 124 -0.54 -9.29 -20.88
CA ARG A 124 -0.43 -8.18 -19.92
C ARG A 124 -1.75 -7.86 -19.24
N PHE A 125 -2.80 -7.58 -20.02
CA PHE A 125 -4.10 -7.19 -19.47
C PHE A 125 -4.72 -8.27 -18.57
N THR A 126 -4.72 -9.51 -19.04
CA THR A 126 -5.26 -10.64 -18.28
C THR A 126 -4.50 -10.86 -16.98
N SER A 127 -3.17 -10.85 -17.07
CA SER A 127 -2.30 -11.06 -15.88
C SER A 127 -2.45 -9.96 -14.85
N ILE A 128 -2.50 -8.69 -15.27
CA ILE A 128 -2.72 -7.56 -14.38
C ILE A 128 -4.10 -7.65 -13.74
N SER A 129 -5.15 -7.92 -14.51
CA SER A 129 -6.53 -8.01 -14.00
C SER A 129 -6.68 -9.10 -12.95
N ILE A 130 -6.15 -10.29 -13.19
CA ILE A 130 -6.18 -11.41 -12.25
C ILE A 130 -5.38 -11.03 -10.98
N THR A 131 -4.20 -10.45 -11.16
CA THR A 131 -3.34 -10.04 -10.04
C THR A 131 -4.01 -8.98 -9.16
N TYR A 132 -4.69 -8.00 -9.78
CA TYR A 132 -5.47 -6.99 -9.05
C TYR A 132 -6.66 -7.62 -8.32
N ALA A 133 -7.42 -8.49 -8.97
CA ALA A 133 -8.56 -9.15 -8.34
C ALA A 133 -8.14 -9.94 -7.10
N ILE A 134 -7.13 -10.79 -7.21
CA ILE A 134 -6.62 -11.59 -6.09
C ILE A 134 -6.05 -10.68 -4.99
N GLY A 135 -5.22 -9.71 -5.34
CA GLY A 135 -4.60 -8.81 -4.38
C GLY A 135 -5.61 -7.95 -3.63
N THR A 136 -6.65 -7.45 -4.32
CA THR A 136 -7.71 -6.67 -3.71
C THR A 136 -8.59 -7.51 -2.78
N ILE A 137 -8.88 -8.76 -3.15
CA ILE A 137 -9.61 -9.68 -2.26
C ILE A 137 -8.80 -9.94 -1.01
N MET A 138 -7.51 -10.28 -1.15
CA MET A 138 -6.64 -10.59 0.00
C MET A 138 -6.41 -9.38 0.92
N GLY A 139 -6.18 -8.21 0.34
CA GLY A 139 -5.87 -7.00 1.11
C GLY A 139 -7.10 -6.19 1.49
N GLY A 140 -8.12 -6.14 0.63
CA GLY A 140 -9.29 -5.30 0.82
C GLY A 140 -10.46 -5.98 1.50
N ALA A 141 -10.86 -7.16 1.04
CA ALA A 141 -12.05 -7.83 1.58
C ALA A 141 -11.78 -8.46 2.95
N PHE A 142 -10.63 -9.11 3.13
CA PHE A 142 -10.30 -9.77 4.40
C PHE A 142 -9.79 -8.81 5.47
N ALA A 143 -9.16 -7.70 5.10
CA ALA A 143 -8.56 -6.79 6.07
C ALA A 143 -9.54 -6.24 7.11
N PRO A 144 -10.74 -5.73 6.75
CA PRO A 144 -11.73 -5.26 7.71
C PRO A 144 -12.24 -6.37 8.63
N LEU A 145 -12.44 -7.58 8.11
CA LEU A 145 -12.89 -8.75 8.90
C LEU A 145 -11.85 -9.15 9.92
N ILE A 146 -10.58 -9.24 9.51
CA ILE A 146 -9.47 -9.58 10.39
C ILE A 146 -9.31 -8.50 11.47
N ALA A 147 -9.36 -7.23 11.09
CA ALA A 147 -9.24 -6.14 12.05
C ALA A 147 -10.38 -6.12 13.06
N ALA A 148 -11.63 -6.35 12.62
CA ALA A 148 -12.78 -6.45 13.51
C ALA A 148 -12.66 -7.64 14.49
N ALA A 149 -12.12 -8.77 14.05
CA ALA A 149 -11.86 -9.91 14.92
C ALA A 149 -10.70 -9.67 15.90
N LEU A 150 -9.67 -8.93 15.48
CA LEU A 150 -8.50 -8.64 16.30
C LEU A 150 -8.79 -7.59 17.37
N ILE A 151 -9.63 -6.59 17.08
CA ILE A 151 -9.91 -5.50 18.02
C ILE A 151 -10.63 -5.95 19.29
N ILE A 152 -11.34 -7.08 19.24
CA ILE A 152 -12.07 -7.66 20.37
C ILE A 152 -11.11 -8.30 21.39
N LYS A 153 -9.89 -8.64 20.99
CA LYS A 153 -8.90 -9.28 21.87
C LYS A 153 -8.30 -8.28 22.87
N PRO A 154 -7.77 -8.75 24.02
CA PRO A 154 -6.96 -7.92 24.90
C PRO A 154 -5.81 -7.30 24.08
N ASN A 155 -5.59 -6.01 24.21
CA ASN A 155 -4.66 -5.22 23.39
C ASN A 155 -4.96 -5.30 21.87
N GLY A 156 -6.23 -5.30 21.48
CA GLY A 156 -6.68 -5.46 20.09
C GLY A 156 -6.00 -4.51 19.10
N ILE A 157 -5.73 -3.28 19.53
CA ILE A 157 -5.02 -2.28 18.72
C ILE A 157 -3.60 -2.73 18.34
N PHE A 158 -2.88 -3.32 19.29
CA PHE A 158 -1.54 -3.85 19.03
C PHE A 158 -1.59 -4.96 17.97
N TRP A 159 -2.59 -5.83 18.04
CA TRP A 159 -2.77 -6.90 17.06
C TRP A 159 -3.13 -6.35 15.66
N VAL A 160 -3.95 -5.31 15.58
CA VAL A 160 -4.26 -4.65 14.31
C VAL A 160 -3.02 -3.96 13.73
N SER A 161 -2.24 -3.23 14.53
CA SER A 161 -0.96 -2.64 14.08
C SER A 161 0.01 -3.70 13.57
N SER A 162 0.14 -4.81 14.30
CA SER A 162 1.02 -5.93 13.91
C SER A 162 0.57 -6.55 12.58
N TYR A 163 -0.74 -6.70 12.37
CA TYR A 163 -1.29 -7.20 11.12
C TYR A 163 -0.97 -6.26 9.94
N LEU A 164 -1.15 -4.96 10.11
CA LEU A 164 -0.82 -3.98 9.06
C LEU A 164 0.68 -3.98 8.75
N CYS A 165 1.51 -4.03 9.77
CA CYS A 165 2.96 -4.12 9.62
C CYS A 165 3.36 -5.41 8.87
N LEU A 166 2.74 -6.54 9.20
CA LEU A 166 2.96 -7.81 8.51
C LEU A 166 2.62 -7.70 7.02
N MET A 167 1.45 -7.15 6.68
CA MET A 167 1.02 -6.98 5.29
C MET A 167 1.92 -6.03 4.52
N ALA A 168 2.34 -4.91 5.12
CA ALA A 168 3.30 -3.98 4.53
C ALA A 168 4.68 -4.63 4.32
N THR A 169 5.14 -5.44 5.29
CA THR A 169 6.42 -6.17 5.20
C THR A 169 6.39 -7.24 4.12
N LEU A 170 5.28 -7.98 3.98
CA LEU A 170 5.10 -8.94 2.89
C LEU A 170 5.14 -8.27 1.52
N ALA A 171 4.51 -7.10 1.37
CA ALA A 171 4.60 -6.32 0.14
C ALA A 171 6.04 -5.82 -0.11
N PHE A 172 6.73 -5.34 0.92
CA PHE A 172 8.12 -4.94 0.83
C PHE A 172 9.05 -6.09 0.42
N LEU A 173 8.91 -7.26 1.02
CA LEU A 173 9.68 -8.44 0.64
C LEU A 173 9.39 -8.86 -0.80
N ALA A 174 8.12 -8.82 -1.20
CA ALA A 174 7.74 -9.14 -2.56
C ALA A 174 8.41 -8.21 -3.59
N ILE A 175 8.44 -6.88 -3.36
CA ILE A 175 9.09 -5.95 -4.31
C ILE A 175 10.60 -6.17 -4.37
N CYS A 176 11.24 -6.57 -3.27
CA CYS A 176 12.68 -6.84 -3.25
C CYS A 176 13.08 -7.99 -4.18
N VAL A 177 12.21 -8.99 -4.35
CA VAL A 177 12.45 -10.15 -5.22
C VAL A 177 12.43 -9.77 -6.71
N PHE A 178 11.69 -8.73 -7.11
CA PHE A 178 11.61 -8.32 -8.51
C PHE A 178 12.84 -7.55 -8.96
N LYS A 179 13.23 -7.76 -10.22
CA LYS A 179 14.27 -6.96 -10.89
C LYS A 179 13.68 -5.64 -11.36
N ASP A 180 14.47 -4.57 -11.28
CA ASP A 180 14.09 -3.27 -11.83
C ASP A 180 14.08 -3.36 -13.37
N ARG A 181 12.95 -3.04 -13.97
CA ARG A 181 12.71 -3.06 -15.41
C ARG A 181 12.31 -1.68 -15.96
N THR A 182 12.63 -0.64 -15.24
CA THR A 182 12.29 0.73 -15.64
C THR A 182 12.78 1.02 -17.05
N GLY A 183 11.87 1.47 -17.93
CA GLY A 183 12.18 1.90 -19.29
C GLY A 183 12.18 0.79 -20.35
N ILE A 184 11.71 -0.42 -20.04
CA ILE A 184 11.49 -1.44 -21.09
C ILE A 184 10.41 -0.95 -22.06
N ARG A 185 10.72 -0.98 -23.36
CA ARG A 185 9.72 -0.68 -24.39
C ARG A 185 8.59 -1.71 -24.33
N LEU A 186 7.36 -1.20 -24.19
CA LEU A 186 6.14 -2.02 -24.04
C LEU A 186 5.52 -2.45 -25.38
N GLU A 187 6.23 -2.22 -26.48
CA GLU A 187 5.80 -2.56 -27.85
C GLU A 187 5.87 -4.07 -28.08
N THR A 188 5.01 -4.57 -28.98
CA THR A 188 4.92 -5.98 -29.35
C THR A 188 6.21 -6.55 -29.93
N ASP A 189 7.02 -5.70 -30.58
CA ASP A 189 8.27 -6.11 -31.25
C ASP A 189 9.39 -6.51 -30.26
N ASN A 190 9.22 -6.21 -28.97
CA ASN A 190 10.18 -6.55 -27.91
C ASN A 190 9.71 -7.68 -26.97
N GLU A 191 8.81 -8.55 -27.43
CA GLU A 191 8.28 -9.66 -26.61
C GLU A 191 9.38 -10.58 -26.07
N GLU A 192 10.46 -10.81 -26.80
CA GLU A 192 11.57 -11.66 -26.35
C GLU A 192 12.29 -11.06 -25.14
N GLN A 193 12.51 -9.74 -25.11
CA GLN A 193 13.09 -9.06 -23.96
C GLN A 193 12.11 -9.02 -22.76
N GLN A 194 10.80 -8.99 -23.04
CA GLN A 194 9.76 -9.02 -22.02
C GLN A 194 9.57 -10.41 -21.40
N LYS A 195 9.92 -11.49 -22.13
CA LYS A 195 9.86 -12.89 -21.65
C LYS A 195 10.99 -13.27 -20.69
N VAL A 196 12.04 -12.46 -20.57
CA VAL A 196 13.11 -12.69 -19.58
C VAL A 196 12.53 -12.65 -18.17
N ALA A 197 12.87 -13.66 -17.34
CA ALA A 197 12.32 -13.79 -15.99
C ALA A 197 12.41 -12.49 -15.18
N PRO A 198 11.31 -12.01 -14.60
CA PRO A 198 11.26 -10.75 -13.87
C PRO A 198 11.90 -10.83 -12.47
N PHE A 199 12.34 -12.03 -12.06
CA PHE A 199 12.86 -12.27 -10.72
C PHE A 199 14.38 -12.13 -10.68
N VAL A 200 14.88 -11.66 -9.54
CA VAL A 200 16.31 -11.73 -9.21
C VAL A 200 16.59 -13.20 -8.84
N CYS A 201 16.66 -14.05 -9.85
CA CYS A 201 17.23 -15.38 -9.66
C CYS A 201 18.74 -15.21 -9.64
N SER A 202 19.42 -15.87 -8.70
CA SER A 202 20.87 -15.97 -8.67
C SER A 202 21.34 -16.59 -9.99
N SER A 203 21.54 -15.76 -11.01
CA SER A 203 22.16 -16.18 -12.24
C SER A 203 23.60 -16.44 -11.94
N LYS A 204 24.02 -17.69 -12.01
CA LYS A 204 25.41 -18.07 -12.22
C LYS A 204 25.96 -17.20 -13.34
N ARG A 205 27.05 -16.49 -13.02
CA ARG A 205 27.93 -15.88 -14.02
C ARG A 205 28.49 -17.03 -14.84
N GLU A 206 28.18 -17.08 -16.09
CA GLU A 206 29.05 -17.66 -17.11
C GLU A 206 29.68 -16.51 -17.89
#